data_f2d7f3e179cf8c495833f225a8139bfb
#
_entry.id   f2d7f3e179cf8c495833f225a8139bfb
#
_cell.length_a   1.000
_cell.length_b   1.000
_cell.length_c   1.000
_cell.angle_alpha   90.00
_cell.angle_beta   90.00
_cell.angle_gamma   90.00
#
_symmetry.space_group_name_H-M   'P 1'
#
loop_
_entity.id
_entity.type
_entity.pdbx_description
1 polymer ?
#
loop_
_entity_poly.entity_id
_entity_poly.type
_entity_poly.pdbx_seq_one_letter_code
_entity_poly.pdbx_strand_id
1 'polypeptide(L)'
;MIKAIAGYPGYYARDNGEIWSVKKGAPRRLVPTLNRKGYERVKLSIDGMSKTITVHRLIATTFIPNPENKPQVNHKDEDKRNNKVTNLEWSSCLENVRYGTGIARSAKSRKGIKIDNAKVIEANKKPIFQLDKKGNILKAWASITDASRELNIRDSHISACCKGKRITCGGFKWRYQNAE
;
A
#
# COMPACT_ATOMS: atom_id res chain seq x y z
N MET A 1 -28.93 -10.57 -17.02
CA MET A 1 -29.59 -9.31 -16.61
C MET A 1 -28.72 -8.12 -17.00
N ILE A 2 -29.32 -6.94 -17.35
CA ILE A 2 -28.60 -5.71 -17.64
C ILE A 2 -29.12 -4.59 -16.76
N LYS A 3 -28.25 -3.73 -16.20
CA LYS A 3 -28.61 -2.57 -15.37
C LYS A 3 -27.77 -1.35 -15.74
N ALA A 4 -28.35 -0.16 -15.62
CA ALA A 4 -27.61 1.10 -15.74
C ALA A 4 -26.62 1.24 -14.58
N ILE A 5 -25.44 1.79 -14.88
CA ILE A 5 -24.40 2.01 -13.86
C ILE A 5 -24.67 3.37 -13.20
N ALA A 6 -24.96 3.37 -11.88
CA ALA A 6 -25.23 4.59 -11.13
C ALA A 6 -24.05 5.57 -11.22
N GLY A 7 -24.37 6.85 -11.49
CA GLY A 7 -23.35 7.89 -11.68
C GLY A 7 -22.62 7.86 -13.04
N TYR A 8 -22.99 6.95 -13.97
CA TYR A 8 -22.39 6.85 -15.30
C TYR A 8 -23.45 6.77 -16.39
N PRO A 9 -24.16 7.86 -16.73
CA PRO A 9 -25.21 7.87 -17.73
C PRO A 9 -24.70 7.38 -19.10
N GLY A 10 -25.51 6.55 -19.76
CA GLY A 10 -25.15 5.93 -21.03
C GLY A 10 -24.22 4.73 -20.95
N TYR A 11 -23.96 4.23 -19.72
CA TYR A 11 -23.22 2.99 -19.49
C TYR A 11 -24.06 1.96 -18.71
N TYR A 12 -23.91 0.72 -19.10
CA TYR A 12 -24.67 -0.41 -18.56
C TYR A 12 -23.73 -1.55 -18.18
N ALA A 13 -24.06 -2.26 -17.13
CA ALA A 13 -23.40 -3.47 -16.69
C ALA A 13 -24.28 -4.69 -16.95
N ARG A 14 -23.68 -5.82 -17.35
CA ARG A 14 -24.35 -7.12 -17.41
C ARG A 14 -23.86 -8.02 -16.29
N ASP A 15 -24.73 -8.90 -15.83
CA ASP A 15 -24.43 -9.87 -14.78
C ASP A 15 -23.32 -10.88 -15.14
N ASN A 16 -23.03 -11.04 -16.43
CA ASN A 16 -21.91 -11.83 -16.93
C ASN A 16 -20.53 -11.12 -16.85
N GLY A 17 -20.48 -9.88 -16.30
CA GLY A 17 -19.24 -9.11 -16.16
C GLY A 17 -18.92 -8.15 -17.30
N GLU A 18 -19.79 -8.01 -18.28
CA GLU A 18 -19.58 -7.09 -19.39
C GLU A 18 -20.05 -5.66 -19.08
N ILE A 19 -19.33 -4.67 -19.63
CA ILE A 19 -19.72 -3.26 -19.59
C ILE A 19 -20.04 -2.77 -21.01
N TRP A 20 -21.16 -2.09 -21.15
CA TRP A 20 -21.67 -1.60 -22.42
C TRP A 20 -21.86 -0.09 -22.40
N SER A 21 -21.78 0.56 -23.55
CA SER A 21 -22.02 1.99 -23.76
C SER A 21 -22.99 2.22 -24.90
N VAL A 22 -23.92 3.17 -24.69
CA VAL A 22 -24.88 3.66 -25.73
C VAL A 22 -24.59 5.12 -26.13
N LYS A 23 -23.51 5.73 -25.65
CA LYS A 23 -23.19 7.14 -25.85
C LYS A 23 -22.97 7.55 -27.32
N LYS A 24 -22.69 6.62 -28.20
CA LYS A 24 -22.44 6.90 -29.64
C LYS A 24 -23.53 6.30 -30.54
N GLY A 25 -24.77 6.30 -30.08
CA GLY A 25 -25.91 5.74 -30.83
C GLY A 25 -26.06 4.24 -30.55
N ALA A 26 -25.48 3.36 -31.37
CA ALA A 26 -25.65 1.93 -31.21
C ALA A 26 -24.96 1.40 -29.93
N PRO A 27 -25.60 0.45 -29.20
CA PRO A 27 -25.00 -0.20 -28.04
C PRO A 27 -23.70 -0.93 -28.42
N ARG A 28 -22.63 -0.70 -27.69
CA ARG A 28 -21.35 -1.38 -27.90
C ARG A 28 -20.77 -1.87 -26.60
N ARG A 29 -20.20 -3.07 -26.64
CA ARG A 29 -19.42 -3.61 -25.52
C ARG A 29 -18.09 -2.85 -25.40
N LEU A 30 -17.72 -2.47 -24.19
CA LEU A 30 -16.39 -1.94 -23.92
C LEU A 30 -15.38 -3.08 -23.77
N VAL A 31 -14.27 -2.99 -24.51
CA VAL A 31 -13.16 -3.93 -24.36
C VAL A 31 -12.33 -3.55 -23.15
N PRO A 32 -12.23 -4.39 -22.11
CA PRO A 32 -11.45 -4.08 -20.93
C PRO A 32 -9.95 -4.19 -21.21
N THR A 33 -9.15 -3.41 -20.47
CA THR A 33 -7.69 -3.52 -20.41
C THR A 33 -7.26 -4.04 -19.04
N LEU A 34 -6.13 -4.75 -18.98
CA LEU A 34 -5.60 -5.22 -17.70
C LEU A 34 -4.74 -4.15 -17.01
N ASN A 35 -4.87 -4.05 -15.70
CA ASN A 35 -3.92 -3.30 -14.89
C ASN A 35 -2.71 -4.15 -14.49
N ARG A 36 -1.69 -3.55 -13.86
CA ARG A 36 -0.47 -4.26 -13.41
C ARG A 36 -0.75 -5.41 -12.43
N LYS A 37 -1.89 -5.38 -11.73
CA LYS A 37 -2.30 -6.41 -10.77
C LYS A 37 -3.16 -7.52 -11.40
N GLY A 38 -3.41 -7.47 -12.73
CA GLY A 38 -4.19 -8.45 -13.48
C GLY A 38 -5.71 -8.24 -13.44
N TYR A 39 -6.20 -7.11 -12.91
CA TYR A 39 -7.64 -6.79 -12.94
C TYR A 39 -8.03 -6.11 -14.25
N GLU A 40 -9.19 -6.50 -14.77
CA GLU A 40 -9.83 -5.80 -15.89
C GLU A 40 -10.34 -4.42 -15.48
N ARG A 41 -10.13 -3.44 -16.36
CA ARG A 41 -10.59 -2.07 -16.19
C ARG A 41 -11.13 -1.49 -17.49
N VAL A 42 -12.09 -0.59 -17.38
CA VAL A 42 -12.64 0.17 -18.50
C VAL A 42 -12.53 1.68 -18.26
N LYS A 43 -12.46 2.43 -19.34
CA LYS A 43 -12.47 3.90 -19.30
C LYS A 43 -13.90 4.38 -19.58
N LEU A 44 -14.49 5.07 -18.60
CA LEU A 44 -15.81 5.71 -18.71
C LEU A 44 -15.63 7.23 -18.80
N SER A 45 -16.49 7.90 -19.54
CA SER A 45 -16.45 9.36 -19.70
C SER A 45 -17.76 10.00 -19.25
N ILE A 46 -17.68 11.04 -18.41
CA ILE A 46 -18.80 11.84 -17.93
C ILE A 46 -18.36 13.30 -18.05
N ASP A 47 -19.22 14.13 -18.66
CA ASP A 47 -19.03 15.58 -18.77
C ASP A 47 -17.61 15.97 -19.25
N GLY A 48 -17.15 15.29 -20.29
CA GLY A 48 -15.81 15.50 -20.85
C GLY A 48 -14.66 14.88 -20.07
N MET A 49 -14.88 14.50 -18.82
CA MET A 49 -13.85 13.85 -17.98
C MET A 49 -13.86 12.33 -18.14
N SER A 50 -12.68 11.73 -18.18
CA SER A 50 -12.54 10.28 -18.28
C SER A 50 -12.02 9.68 -17.00
N LYS A 51 -12.68 8.61 -16.53
CA LYS A 51 -12.25 7.85 -15.34
C LYS A 51 -12.05 6.38 -15.70
N THR A 52 -10.92 5.82 -15.27
CA THR A 52 -10.63 4.39 -15.42
C THR A 52 -11.03 3.65 -14.17
N ILE A 53 -11.92 2.67 -14.30
CA ILE A 53 -12.48 1.92 -13.17
C ILE A 53 -12.35 0.43 -13.45
N THR A 54 -12.15 -0.38 -12.40
CA THR A 54 -12.10 -1.83 -12.52
C THR A 54 -13.50 -2.41 -12.74
N VAL A 55 -13.58 -3.40 -13.62
CA VAL A 55 -14.85 -4.03 -14.04
C VAL A 55 -15.56 -4.68 -12.83
N HIS A 56 -14.85 -5.48 -12.03
CA HIS A 56 -15.45 -6.12 -10.85
C HIS A 56 -16.11 -5.12 -9.91
N ARG A 57 -15.52 -3.91 -9.74
CA ARG A 57 -16.09 -2.89 -8.89
C ARG A 57 -17.37 -2.28 -9.48
N LEU A 58 -17.40 -2.04 -10.79
CA LEU A 58 -18.61 -1.58 -11.48
C LEU A 58 -19.74 -2.61 -11.37
N ILE A 59 -19.42 -3.89 -11.57
CA ILE A 59 -20.38 -4.99 -11.45
C ILE A 59 -20.91 -5.10 -10.02
N ALA A 60 -20.01 -5.13 -9.03
CA ALA A 60 -20.41 -5.24 -7.63
C ALA A 60 -21.29 -4.06 -7.19
N THR A 61 -20.91 -2.83 -7.50
CA THR A 61 -21.71 -1.63 -7.15
C THR A 61 -23.07 -1.60 -7.85
N THR A 62 -23.20 -2.22 -9.02
CA THR A 62 -24.45 -2.23 -9.81
C THR A 62 -25.42 -3.34 -9.37
N PHE A 63 -24.91 -4.49 -8.96
CA PHE A 63 -25.72 -5.70 -8.76
C PHE A 63 -25.77 -6.21 -7.32
N ILE A 64 -24.73 -5.96 -6.52
CA ILE A 64 -24.57 -6.58 -5.20
C ILE A 64 -24.80 -5.53 -4.11
N PRO A 65 -25.85 -5.66 -3.26
CA PRO A 65 -26.04 -4.79 -2.12
C PRO A 65 -24.83 -4.80 -1.17
N ASN A 66 -24.49 -3.64 -0.61
CA ASN A 66 -23.39 -3.48 0.35
C ASN A 66 -23.86 -2.72 1.61
N PRO A 67 -24.75 -3.31 2.43
CA PRO A 67 -25.30 -2.64 3.59
C PRO A 67 -24.24 -2.33 4.67
N GLU A 68 -23.19 -3.15 4.75
CA GLU A 68 -22.08 -2.97 5.69
C GLU A 68 -20.99 -2.01 5.17
N ASN A 69 -21.16 -1.39 4.01
CA ASN A 69 -20.17 -0.52 3.37
C ASN A 69 -18.76 -1.12 3.28
N LYS A 70 -18.66 -2.43 3.01
CA LYS A 70 -17.36 -3.12 2.86
C LYS A 70 -16.54 -2.49 1.74
N PRO A 71 -15.25 -2.20 1.95
CA PRO A 71 -14.46 -1.39 1.02
C PRO A 71 -13.93 -2.15 -0.20
N GLN A 72 -13.89 -3.48 -0.15
CA GLN A 72 -13.26 -4.32 -1.17
C GLN A 72 -14.27 -5.25 -1.86
N VAL A 73 -13.93 -5.67 -3.08
CA VAL A 73 -14.65 -6.71 -3.81
C VAL A 73 -13.70 -7.88 -3.99
N ASN A 74 -14.14 -9.06 -3.58
CA ASN A 74 -13.41 -10.32 -3.71
C ASN A 74 -13.95 -11.14 -4.88
N HIS A 75 -13.07 -11.92 -5.53
CA HIS A 75 -13.43 -12.95 -6.50
C HIS A 75 -13.41 -14.30 -5.80
N LYS A 76 -14.55 -14.99 -5.74
CA LYS A 76 -14.71 -16.24 -4.98
C LYS A 76 -13.81 -17.37 -5.52
N ASP A 77 -13.55 -17.39 -6.82
CA ASP A 77 -12.66 -18.36 -7.48
C ASP A 77 -11.19 -17.91 -7.57
N GLU A 78 -10.85 -16.74 -6.99
CA GLU A 78 -9.54 -16.07 -7.11
C GLU A 78 -9.14 -15.66 -8.55
N ASP A 79 -9.97 -15.89 -9.57
CA ASP A 79 -9.73 -15.40 -10.93
C ASP A 79 -10.18 -13.94 -11.07
N LYS A 80 -9.21 -13.03 -11.19
CA LYS A 80 -9.41 -11.58 -11.31
C LYS A 80 -10.11 -11.15 -12.60
N ARG A 81 -10.28 -12.06 -13.56
CA ARG A 81 -10.97 -11.82 -14.83
C ARG A 81 -12.41 -12.32 -14.81
N ASN A 82 -12.76 -13.21 -13.91
CA ASN A 82 -14.12 -13.69 -13.76
C ASN A 82 -15.00 -12.68 -13.02
N ASN A 83 -15.47 -11.67 -13.75
CA ASN A 83 -16.28 -10.57 -13.20
C ASN A 83 -17.80 -10.86 -13.19
N LYS A 84 -18.22 -12.12 -13.27
CA LYS A 84 -19.63 -12.51 -13.14
C LYS A 84 -20.15 -12.14 -11.75
N VAL A 85 -21.38 -11.63 -11.65
CA VAL A 85 -22.01 -11.26 -10.36
C VAL A 85 -21.97 -12.41 -9.36
N THR A 86 -22.21 -13.65 -9.80
CA THR A 86 -22.21 -14.84 -8.95
C THR A 86 -20.86 -15.16 -8.32
N ASN A 87 -19.78 -14.66 -8.95
CA ASN A 87 -18.39 -14.84 -8.50
C ASN A 87 -17.87 -13.70 -7.61
N LEU A 88 -18.60 -12.61 -7.49
CA LEU A 88 -18.17 -11.43 -6.73
C LEU A 88 -18.89 -11.34 -5.40
N GLU A 89 -18.18 -10.80 -4.41
CA GLU A 89 -18.74 -10.47 -3.10
C GLU A 89 -18.04 -9.25 -2.50
N TRP A 90 -18.76 -8.49 -1.67
CA TRP A 90 -18.15 -7.44 -0.88
C TRP A 90 -17.40 -8.04 0.31
N SER A 91 -16.21 -7.52 0.59
CA SER A 91 -15.37 -8.00 1.68
C SER A 91 -14.66 -6.84 2.41
N SER A 92 -14.37 -7.05 3.69
CA SER A 92 -13.44 -6.21 4.43
C SER A 92 -12.00 -6.50 4.01
N CYS A 93 -11.07 -5.61 4.39
CA CYS A 93 -9.64 -5.83 4.14
C CYS A 93 -9.13 -7.12 4.79
N LEU A 94 -9.61 -7.42 6.00
CA LEU A 94 -9.20 -8.61 6.75
C LEU A 94 -9.73 -9.91 6.13
N GLU A 95 -11.02 -9.93 5.76
CA GLU A 95 -11.64 -11.05 5.06
C GLU A 95 -10.90 -11.36 3.75
N ASN A 96 -10.64 -10.33 2.94
CA ASN A 96 -9.96 -10.48 1.66
C ASN A 96 -8.52 -10.99 1.79
N VAL A 97 -7.77 -10.53 2.80
CA VAL A 97 -6.40 -11.04 3.07
C VAL A 97 -6.41 -12.51 3.50
N ARG A 98 -7.41 -12.92 4.27
CA ARG A 98 -7.56 -14.29 4.78
C ARG A 98 -8.19 -15.24 3.75
N TYR A 99 -8.77 -14.71 2.69
CA TYR A 99 -9.49 -15.50 1.70
C TYR A 99 -8.55 -16.36 0.84
N GLY A 100 -8.97 -17.57 0.56
CA GLY A 100 -8.31 -18.49 -0.36
C GLY A 100 -6.85 -18.76 -0.06
N THR A 101 -6.02 -18.77 -1.10
CA THR A 101 -4.60 -19.11 -1.03
C THR A 101 -3.68 -17.93 -0.72
N GLY A 102 -4.22 -16.73 -0.43
CA GLY A 102 -3.47 -15.49 -0.24
C GLY A 102 -2.40 -15.58 0.84
N ILE A 103 -2.75 -16.15 2.02
CA ILE A 103 -1.81 -16.35 3.14
C ILE A 103 -0.71 -17.34 2.75
N ALA A 104 -1.07 -18.45 2.12
CA ALA A 104 -0.10 -19.48 1.70
C ALA A 104 0.88 -18.95 0.65
N ARG A 105 0.39 -18.18 -0.35
CA ARG A 105 1.23 -17.51 -1.35
C ARG A 105 2.19 -16.50 -0.71
N SER A 106 1.72 -15.70 0.23
CA SER A 106 2.55 -14.72 0.96
C SER A 106 3.62 -15.41 1.81
N ALA A 107 3.28 -16.51 2.48
CA ALA A 107 4.23 -17.31 3.25
C ALA A 107 5.29 -17.94 2.34
N LYS A 108 4.89 -18.49 1.17
CA LYS A 108 5.84 -19.05 0.18
C LYS A 108 6.80 -18.00 -0.36
N SER A 109 6.31 -16.79 -0.67
CA SER A 109 7.15 -15.68 -1.15
C SER A 109 8.18 -15.22 -0.11
N ARG A 110 7.84 -15.27 1.18
CA ARG A 110 8.77 -14.91 2.28
C ARG A 110 9.79 -15.99 2.59
N LYS A 111 9.46 -17.26 2.35
CA LYS A 111 10.31 -18.43 2.71
C LYS A 111 11.65 -18.48 1.96
N GLY A 112 11.80 -17.75 0.86
CA GLY A 112 13.02 -17.65 0.06
C GLY A 112 13.88 -16.41 0.33
N ILE A 113 13.37 -15.43 1.08
CA ILE A 113 14.09 -14.19 1.35
C ILE A 113 14.86 -14.37 2.66
N LYS A 114 16.09 -14.87 2.58
CA LYS A 114 17.06 -14.75 3.68
C LYS A 114 17.53 -13.29 3.69
N ILE A 115 16.90 -12.46 4.52
CA ILE A 115 17.44 -11.12 4.80
C ILE A 115 18.67 -11.34 5.68
N ASP A 116 19.84 -11.02 5.16
CA ASP A 116 21.05 -10.93 5.97
C ASP A 116 20.91 -9.68 6.86
N ASN A 117 20.30 -9.89 8.02
CA ASN A 117 20.04 -8.81 8.98
C ASN A 117 21.34 -8.11 9.39
N ALA A 118 22.47 -8.79 9.41
CA ALA A 118 23.77 -8.20 9.74
C ALA A 118 24.18 -7.14 8.69
N LYS A 119 24.04 -7.47 7.39
CA LYS A 119 24.31 -6.51 6.29
C LYS A 119 23.36 -5.33 6.30
N VAL A 120 22.07 -5.56 6.56
CA VAL A 120 21.06 -4.48 6.62
C VAL A 120 21.33 -3.57 7.82
N ILE A 121 21.69 -4.11 8.97
CA ILE A 121 22.05 -3.34 10.17
C ILE A 121 23.30 -2.50 9.88
N GLU A 122 24.34 -3.09 9.28
CA GLU A 122 25.59 -2.39 8.96
C GLU A 122 25.35 -1.27 7.95
N ALA A 123 24.61 -1.52 6.87
CA ALA A 123 24.29 -0.52 5.86
C ALA A 123 23.45 0.66 6.39
N ASN A 124 22.67 0.43 7.46
CA ASN A 124 21.83 1.45 8.07
C ASN A 124 22.48 2.18 9.26
N LYS A 125 23.71 1.83 9.63
CA LYS A 125 24.45 2.54 10.68
C LYS A 125 24.69 3.97 10.24
N LYS A 126 24.32 4.92 11.10
CA LYS A 126 24.61 6.34 10.93
C LYS A 126 25.63 6.75 11.99
N PRO A 127 26.87 6.99 11.61
CA PRO A 127 27.90 7.36 12.56
C PRO A 127 27.62 8.74 13.19
N ILE A 128 27.97 8.86 14.47
CA ILE A 128 27.72 10.07 15.25
C ILE A 128 28.95 10.50 16.03
N PHE A 129 29.02 11.77 16.37
CA PHE A 129 30.00 12.32 17.29
C PHE A 129 29.37 12.62 18.65
N GLN A 130 30.08 12.20 19.71
CA GLN A 130 29.86 12.66 21.07
C GLN A 130 30.73 13.89 21.31
N LEU A 131 30.15 14.97 21.82
CA LEU A 131 30.85 16.22 22.03
C LEU A 131 30.68 16.69 23.48
N ASP A 132 31.66 17.43 23.95
CA ASP A 132 31.55 18.15 25.26
C ASP A 132 30.54 19.32 25.16
N LYS A 133 30.32 20.00 26.28
CA LYS A 133 29.41 21.16 26.29
C LYS A 133 29.91 22.34 25.45
N LYS A 134 31.25 22.44 25.24
CA LYS A 134 31.88 23.48 24.42
C LYS A 134 31.80 23.14 22.91
N GLY A 135 31.50 21.88 22.53
CA GLY A 135 31.38 21.44 21.15
C GLY A 135 32.60 20.70 20.62
N ASN A 136 33.60 20.38 21.47
CA ASN A 136 34.75 19.58 21.06
C ASN A 136 34.38 18.11 20.96
N ILE A 137 34.91 17.40 19.96
CA ILE A 137 34.65 15.98 19.76
C ILE A 137 35.40 15.16 20.82
N LEU A 138 34.66 14.38 21.60
CA LEU A 138 35.20 13.46 22.61
C LEU A 138 35.41 12.06 22.04
N LYS A 139 34.41 11.55 21.28
CA LYS A 139 34.45 10.20 20.71
C LYS A 139 33.58 10.12 19.44
N ALA A 140 34.01 9.31 18.48
CA ALA A 140 33.23 8.91 17.33
C ALA A 140 32.58 7.53 17.59
N TRP A 141 31.31 7.37 17.21
CA TRP A 141 30.55 6.16 17.37
C TRP A 141 30.03 5.67 16.02
N ALA A 142 30.07 4.37 15.78
CA ALA A 142 29.57 3.79 14.53
C ALA A 142 28.04 3.93 14.41
N SER A 143 27.32 3.96 15.54
CA SER A 143 25.87 4.18 15.54
C SER A 143 25.36 4.75 16.87
N ILE A 144 24.12 5.27 16.84
CA ILE A 144 23.41 5.68 18.05
C ILE A 144 23.24 4.51 19.02
N THR A 145 22.99 3.31 18.49
CA THR A 145 22.78 2.09 19.28
C THR A 145 24.04 1.68 20.07
N ASP A 146 25.21 1.83 19.46
CA ASP A 146 26.49 1.49 20.11
C ASP A 146 26.75 2.47 21.29
N ALA A 147 26.57 3.77 21.04
CA ALA A 147 26.70 4.79 22.08
C ALA A 147 25.67 4.61 23.21
N SER A 148 24.42 4.30 22.86
CA SER A 148 23.33 4.05 23.80
C SER A 148 23.64 2.89 24.74
N ARG A 149 24.16 1.79 24.19
CA ARG A 149 24.49 0.57 24.93
C ARG A 149 25.67 0.78 25.87
N GLU A 150 26.76 1.41 25.40
CA GLU A 150 27.97 1.60 26.17
C GLU A 150 27.80 2.66 27.28
N LEU A 151 27.05 3.72 27.02
CA LEU A 151 26.85 4.81 27.97
C LEU A 151 25.56 4.71 28.79
N ASN A 152 24.76 3.67 28.57
CA ASN A 152 23.44 3.48 29.17
C ASN A 152 22.51 4.71 29.03
N ILE A 153 22.56 5.36 27.86
CA ILE A 153 21.72 6.51 27.51
C ILE A 153 20.67 6.05 26.49
N ARG A 154 19.40 6.42 26.66
CA ARG A 154 18.36 6.04 25.71
C ARG A 154 18.69 6.55 24.30
N ASP A 155 18.63 5.66 23.30
CA ASP A 155 18.87 5.93 21.88
C ASP A 155 17.98 7.04 21.30
N SER A 156 16.72 7.09 21.74
CA SER A 156 15.78 8.16 21.39
C SER A 156 16.25 9.54 21.83
N HIS A 157 16.92 9.64 22.98
CA HIS A 157 17.47 10.91 23.48
C HIS A 157 18.70 11.35 22.68
N ILE A 158 19.60 10.42 22.35
CA ILE A 158 20.76 10.68 21.47
C ILE A 158 20.27 11.12 20.09
N SER A 159 19.28 10.41 19.54
CA SER A 159 18.66 10.76 18.24
C SER A 159 18.04 12.15 18.25
N ALA A 160 17.37 12.53 19.34
CA ALA A 160 16.78 13.87 19.50
C ALA A 160 17.86 14.97 19.52
N CYS A 161 19.00 14.72 20.15
CA CYS A 161 20.14 15.64 20.13
C CYS A 161 20.73 15.77 18.72
N CYS A 162 20.98 14.64 18.03
CA CYS A 162 21.50 14.63 16.65
C CYS A 162 20.58 15.37 15.65
N LYS A 163 19.26 15.43 15.93
CA LYS A 163 18.25 16.13 15.11
C LYS A 163 17.99 17.57 15.56
N GLY A 164 18.75 18.10 16.53
CA GLY A 164 18.56 19.43 17.07
C GLY A 164 17.30 19.65 17.93
N LYS A 165 16.54 18.58 18.21
CA LYS A 165 15.32 18.65 19.04
C LYS A 165 15.62 18.71 20.53
N ARG A 166 16.84 18.44 20.92
CA ARG A 166 17.34 18.46 22.30
C ARG A 166 18.79 18.94 22.30
N ILE A 167 19.17 19.77 23.25
CA ILE A 167 20.50 20.36 23.29
C ILE A 167 21.56 19.35 23.76
N THR A 168 21.26 18.59 24.83
CA THR A 168 22.19 17.62 25.43
C THR A 168 21.45 16.38 25.92
N CYS A 169 22.14 15.23 25.98
CA CYS A 169 21.70 14.07 26.75
C CYS A 169 22.92 13.33 27.31
N GLY A 170 22.77 12.77 28.53
CA GLY A 170 23.85 12.16 29.27
C GLY A 170 25.02 13.11 29.57
N GLY A 171 24.78 14.43 29.62
CA GLY A 171 25.82 15.44 29.84
C GLY A 171 26.58 15.84 28.56
N PHE A 172 26.30 15.27 27.42
CA PHE A 172 26.99 15.48 26.15
C PHE A 172 26.09 16.11 25.08
N LYS A 173 26.70 16.79 24.09
CA LYS A 173 26.08 17.15 22.81
C LYS A 173 26.34 16.04 21.80
N TRP A 174 25.46 15.91 20.79
CA TRP A 174 25.51 14.84 19.80
C TRP A 174 25.17 15.36 18.42
N ARG A 175 25.91 14.94 17.39
CA ARG A 175 25.58 15.21 15.99
C ARG A 175 25.93 14.04 15.09
N TYR A 176 25.28 13.95 13.93
CA TYR A 176 25.72 13.02 12.89
C TYR A 176 27.07 13.44 12.30
N GLN A 177 27.90 12.47 11.90
CA GLN A 177 29.19 12.79 11.27
C GLN A 177 29.01 13.51 9.92
N ASN A 178 27.94 13.20 9.17
CA ASN A 178 27.66 13.77 7.85
C ASN A 178 26.63 14.91 7.90
N ALA A 179 26.46 15.59 9.02
CA ALA A 179 25.65 16.80 9.10
C ALA A 179 26.58 17.99 8.71
N GLU A 180 26.39 18.52 7.48
CA GLU A 180 26.84 19.84 7.09
C GLU A 180 26.14 20.93 7.86
#